data_ecf035f9109ca3b702fac21ddb9effd3
#
_entry.id   ecf035f9109ca3b702fac21ddb9effd3
#
_cell.length_a   1.000
_cell.length_b   1.000
_cell.length_c   1.000
_cell.angle_alpha   90.00
_cell.angle_beta   90.00
_cell.angle_gamma   90.00
#
_symmetry.space_group_name_H-M   'P 1'
#
loop_
_entity.id
_entity.type
_entity.pdbx_description
1 polymer ?
#
loop_
_entity_poly.entity_id
_entity_poly.type
_entity_poly.pdbx_seq_one_letter_code
_entity_poly.pdbx_strand_id
1 'polypeptide(L)'
;MINVDRIYQRVLTLANKEQRGYITPQEFNLYANQAQMDIFEQYFYDLNQFKRVPGNDTTHADMVDILEEKIGIFEVTAPLTLTANAGNLNTLPRFYRLSNIRSGNIIMESVSRKDFRMFPNSPLTAPTSTRPIYIVDTINNTLQVAGGTLVSANVDYIQSPRDANWTYVVVGEKALLNATALDYQDFDLHPSEETKLVVKILTLAGFTLKDPNLYQAAAAEDMKNIQQEKQ
;
A
#
# COMPACT_ATOMS: atom_id res chain seq x y z
N MET A 1 -0.34 -13.53 2.20
CA MET A 1 0.48 -13.35 0.99
C MET A 1 -0.06 -14.24 -0.11
N ILE A 2 -0.11 -13.75 -1.34
CA ILE A 2 -0.61 -14.47 -2.51
C ILE A 2 0.60 -14.96 -3.30
N ASN A 3 0.61 -16.26 -3.67
CA ASN A 3 1.72 -16.85 -4.41
C ASN A 3 1.76 -16.37 -5.86
N VAL A 4 2.90 -15.83 -6.29
CA VAL A 4 3.08 -15.21 -7.62
C VAL A 4 2.98 -16.25 -8.75
N ASP A 5 3.48 -17.48 -8.55
CA ASP A 5 3.41 -18.54 -9.57
C ASP A 5 1.96 -18.96 -9.84
N ARG A 6 1.17 -19.11 -8.77
CA ARG A 6 -0.25 -19.44 -8.89
C ARG A 6 -1.03 -18.40 -9.71
N ILE A 7 -0.73 -17.11 -9.50
CA ILE A 7 -1.34 -16.02 -10.28
C ILE A 7 -0.87 -16.10 -11.73
N TYR A 8 0.42 -16.27 -11.95
CA TYR A 8 0.98 -16.38 -13.30
C TYR A 8 0.35 -17.51 -14.09
N GLN A 9 0.24 -18.72 -13.52
CA GLN A 9 -0.40 -19.87 -14.16
C GLN A 9 -1.89 -19.62 -14.48
N ARG A 10 -2.63 -18.95 -13.58
CA ARG A 10 -4.03 -18.58 -13.82
C ARG A 10 -4.17 -17.58 -14.97
N VAL A 11 -3.34 -16.53 -14.97
CA VAL A 11 -3.32 -15.51 -16.01
C VAL A 11 -3.00 -16.13 -17.37
N LEU A 12 -1.96 -16.98 -17.45
CA LEU A 12 -1.62 -17.69 -18.69
C LEU A 12 -2.74 -18.62 -19.17
N THR A 13 -3.38 -19.35 -18.26
CA THR A 13 -4.47 -20.27 -18.60
C THR A 13 -5.66 -19.51 -19.20
N LEU A 14 -6.00 -18.36 -18.63
CA LEU A 14 -7.10 -17.53 -19.13
C LEU A 14 -6.73 -16.85 -20.46
N ALA A 15 -5.53 -16.29 -20.59
CA ALA A 15 -5.05 -15.67 -21.82
C ALA A 15 -4.95 -16.68 -22.97
N ASN A 16 -4.42 -17.88 -22.72
CA ASN A 16 -4.27 -18.92 -23.74
C ASN A 16 -5.61 -19.55 -24.19
N LYS A 17 -6.60 -19.62 -23.29
CA LYS A 17 -7.92 -20.18 -23.61
C LYS A 17 -8.63 -19.42 -24.72
N GLU A 18 -8.34 -18.13 -24.83
CA GLU A 18 -8.91 -17.23 -25.82
C GLU A 18 -8.09 -17.21 -27.14
N GLN A 19 -7.01 -17.98 -27.26
CA GLN A 19 -6.08 -18.00 -28.42
C GLN A 19 -5.49 -16.62 -28.80
N ARG A 20 -5.36 -15.70 -27.82
CA ARG A 20 -5.22 -14.27 -28.10
C ARG A 20 -3.86 -13.66 -27.77
N GLY A 21 -2.91 -14.46 -27.38
CA GLY A 21 -1.54 -13.97 -27.17
C GLY A 21 -0.84 -14.61 -25.99
N TYR A 22 0.47 -14.53 -26.06
CA TYR A 22 1.36 -14.99 -25.00
C TYR A 22 1.81 -13.77 -24.18
N ILE A 23 1.59 -13.83 -22.88
CA ILE A 23 2.12 -12.82 -21.95
C ILE A 23 3.51 -13.29 -21.52
N THR A 24 4.52 -12.50 -21.81
CA THR A 24 5.89 -12.80 -21.38
C THR A 24 6.01 -12.64 -19.86
N PRO A 25 6.94 -13.38 -19.20
CA PRO A 25 7.17 -13.23 -17.77
C PRO A 25 7.51 -11.80 -17.33
N GLN A 26 8.21 -11.06 -18.19
CA GLN A 26 8.56 -9.65 -17.92
C GLN A 26 7.34 -8.74 -17.96
N GLU A 27 6.49 -8.89 -18.97
CA GLU A 27 5.21 -8.15 -19.05
C GLU A 27 4.31 -8.51 -17.88
N PHE A 28 4.24 -9.79 -17.51
CA PHE A 28 3.49 -10.22 -16.34
C PHE A 28 3.95 -9.51 -15.07
N ASN A 29 5.26 -9.47 -14.78
CA ASN A 29 5.79 -8.79 -13.61
C ASN A 29 5.45 -7.30 -13.58
N LEU A 30 5.47 -6.61 -14.72
CA LEU A 30 5.06 -5.20 -14.83
C LEU A 30 3.58 -5.01 -14.50
N TYR A 31 2.70 -5.78 -15.14
CA TYR A 31 1.25 -5.69 -14.88
C TYR A 31 0.89 -6.13 -13.46
N ALA A 32 1.56 -7.15 -12.96
CA ALA A 32 1.36 -7.66 -11.60
C ALA A 32 1.67 -6.58 -10.56
N ASN A 33 2.77 -5.86 -10.70
CA ASN A 33 3.15 -4.80 -9.78
C ASN A 33 2.22 -3.60 -9.87
N GLN A 34 1.82 -3.21 -11.09
CA GLN A 34 0.83 -2.14 -11.26
C GLN A 34 -0.52 -2.54 -10.64
N ALA A 35 -1.00 -3.76 -10.91
CA ALA A 35 -2.25 -4.25 -10.34
C ALA A 35 -2.21 -4.31 -8.80
N GLN A 36 -1.07 -4.74 -8.23
CA GLN A 36 -0.87 -4.76 -6.79
C GLN A 36 -0.95 -3.35 -6.19
N MET A 37 -0.27 -2.37 -6.79
CA MET A 37 -0.32 -0.98 -6.34
C MET A 37 -1.73 -0.40 -6.44
N ASP A 38 -2.44 -0.64 -7.54
CA ASP A 38 -3.82 -0.18 -7.72
C ASP A 38 -4.78 -0.72 -6.65
N ILE A 39 -4.63 -2.01 -6.28
CA ILE A 39 -5.43 -2.62 -5.21
C ILE A 39 -5.08 -2.01 -3.86
N PHE A 40 -3.80 -1.81 -3.59
CA PHE A 40 -3.31 -1.19 -2.36
C PHE A 40 -3.83 0.24 -2.17
N GLU A 41 -3.78 1.07 -3.21
CA GLU A 41 -4.32 2.44 -3.16
C GLU A 41 -5.84 2.45 -3.01
N GLN A 42 -6.53 1.47 -3.59
CA GLN A 42 -7.98 1.36 -3.50
C GLN A 42 -8.46 1.14 -2.06
N TYR A 43 -7.72 0.41 -1.21
CA TYR A 43 -8.08 0.22 0.20
C TYR A 43 -8.27 1.54 0.95
N PHE A 44 -7.39 2.52 0.71
CA PHE A 44 -7.49 3.83 1.37
C PHE A 44 -8.67 4.64 0.86
N TYR A 45 -8.96 4.53 -0.43
CA TYR A 45 -10.11 5.18 -1.02
C TYR A 45 -11.41 4.63 -0.43
N ASP A 46 -11.53 3.30 -0.40
CA ASP A 46 -12.73 2.61 0.09
C ASP A 46 -12.92 2.88 1.59
N LEU A 47 -11.87 2.77 2.41
CA LEU A 47 -11.94 3.11 3.84
C LEU A 47 -12.43 4.55 4.06
N ASN A 48 -11.93 5.50 3.28
CA ASN A 48 -12.33 6.90 3.36
C ASN A 48 -13.79 7.10 2.95
N GLN A 49 -14.25 6.37 1.95
CA GLN A 49 -15.63 6.42 1.48
C GLN A 49 -16.59 5.86 2.53
N PHE A 50 -16.29 4.69 3.10
CA PHE A 50 -17.13 4.09 4.14
C PHE A 50 -17.21 4.92 5.42
N LYS A 51 -16.09 5.54 5.86
CA LYS A 51 -16.07 6.42 7.04
C LYS A 51 -16.83 7.74 6.84
N ARG A 52 -17.14 8.13 5.60
CA ARG A 52 -17.86 9.39 5.28
C ARG A 52 -19.36 9.23 5.05
N VAL A 53 -19.88 8.02 4.95
CA VAL A 53 -21.31 7.80 4.70
C VAL A 53 -22.11 8.23 5.95
N PRO A 54 -22.99 9.25 5.85
CA PRO A 54 -23.77 9.72 6.99
C PRO A 54 -24.79 8.65 7.41
N GLY A 55 -24.90 8.40 8.72
CA GLY A 55 -25.85 7.44 9.26
C GLY A 55 -25.40 5.99 9.24
N ASN A 56 -24.20 5.70 8.80
CA ASN A 56 -23.61 4.38 8.94
C ASN A 56 -23.11 4.21 10.37
N ASP A 57 -23.71 3.29 11.12
CA ASP A 57 -23.20 2.88 12.42
C ASP A 57 -21.96 2.02 12.20
N THR A 58 -20.77 2.64 12.33
CA THR A 58 -19.49 1.97 12.13
C THR A 58 -19.20 0.89 13.18
N THR A 59 -20.00 0.81 14.23
CA THR A 59 -19.83 -0.18 15.32
C THR A 59 -20.16 -1.62 14.87
N HIS A 60 -20.90 -1.78 13.78
CA HIS A 60 -21.31 -3.07 13.23
C HIS A 60 -20.95 -3.23 11.73
N ALA A 61 -20.12 -2.36 11.20
CA ALA A 61 -19.74 -2.41 9.78
C ALA A 61 -18.56 -3.38 9.57
N ASP A 62 -18.86 -4.65 9.35
CA ASP A 62 -17.87 -5.68 9.02
C ASP A 62 -16.92 -5.27 7.88
N MET A 63 -17.39 -4.41 6.97
CA MET A 63 -16.57 -3.90 5.87
C MET A 63 -15.42 -3.01 6.31
N VAL A 64 -15.60 -2.20 7.36
CA VAL A 64 -14.52 -1.35 7.89
C VAL A 64 -13.45 -2.23 8.54
N ASP A 65 -13.86 -3.23 9.31
CA ASP A 65 -12.97 -4.16 9.98
C ASP A 65 -12.17 -4.99 8.97
N ILE A 66 -12.82 -5.46 7.90
CA ILE A 66 -12.16 -6.18 6.80
C ILE A 66 -11.13 -5.30 6.08
N LEU A 67 -11.45 -4.02 5.84
CA LEU A 67 -10.51 -3.09 5.21
C LEU A 67 -9.35 -2.75 6.13
N GLU A 68 -9.61 -2.56 7.43
CA GLU A 68 -8.56 -2.34 8.43
C GLU A 68 -7.66 -3.56 8.58
N GLU A 69 -8.19 -4.78 8.52
CA GLU A 69 -7.38 -6.01 8.48
C GLU A 69 -6.49 -6.08 7.24
N LYS A 70 -7.02 -5.73 6.06
CA LYS A 70 -6.25 -5.69 4.81
C LYS A 70 -5.14 -4.63 4.85
N ILE A 71 -5.40 -3.46 5.43
CA ILE A 71 -4.41 -2.39 5.60
C ILE A 71 -3.39 -2.75 6.68
N GLY A 72 -3.81 -3.44 7.74
CA GLY A 72 -2.96 -3.84 8.86
C GLY A 72 -1.75 -4.69 8.46
N ILE A 73 -1.81 -5.40 7.32
CA ILE A 73 -0.66 -6.13 6.76
C ILE A 73 0.52 -5.18 6.44
N PHE A 74 0.21 -3.93 6.11
CA PHE A 74 1.19 -2.91 5.71
C PHE A 74 1.58 -1.97 6.85
N GLU A 75 0.93 -2.07 8.00
CA GLU A 75 1.24 -1.23 9.16
C GLU A 75 2.49 -1.76 9.89
N VAL A 76 3.46 -0.87 10.04
CA VAL A 76 4.72 -1.19 10.70
C VAL A 76 5.11 -0.08 11.67
N THR A 77 5.68 -0.47 12.80
CA THR A 77 6.30 0.43 13.76
C THR A 77 7.82 0.31 13.67
N ALA A 78 8.50 1.41 13.47
CA ALA A 78 9.97 1.44 13.47
C ALA A 78 10.52 2.62 14.29
N PRO A 79 11.69 2.44 14.91
CA PRO A 79 12.38 3.53 15.60
C PRO A 79 12.98 4.50 14.57
N LEU A 80 12.79 5.79 14.81
CA LEU A 80 13.40 6.87 14.06
C LEU A 80 14.35 7.64 14.96
N THR A 81 15.61 7.74 14.55
CA THR A 81 16.59 8.56 15.25
C THR A 81 16.36 10.03 14.94
N LEU A 82 16.32 10.87 15.98
CA LEU A 82 16.17 12.30 15.87
C LEU A 82 17.50 13.00 16.16
N THR A 83 17.91 13.87 15.25
CA THR A 83 19.08 14.75 15.44
C THR A 83 18.61 16.19 15.55
N ALA A 84 18.84 16.83 16.67
CA ALA A 84 18.32 18.17 16.95
C ALA A 84 16.81 18.30 16.75
N ASN A 85 16.05 17.31 17.22
CA ASN A 85 14.60 17.19 17.07
C ASN A 85 14.11 17.05 15.61
N ALA A 86 14.99 16.69 14.69
CA ALA A 86 14.64 16.41 13.30
C ALA A 86 14.99 14.96 12.93
N GLY A 87 14.13 14.30 12.17
CA GLY A 87 14.31 12.93 11.68
C GLY A 87 14.00 12.83 10.19
N ASN A 88 14.69 11.94 9.49
CA ASN A 88 14.47 11.70 8.08
C ASN A 88 13.61 10.45 7.88
N LEU A 89 12.40 10.61 7.38
CA LEU A 89 11.46 9.49 7.13
C LEU A 89 11.93 8.59 5.99
N ASN A 90 12.80 9.06 5.08
CA ASN A 90 13.37 8.23 4.02
C ASN A 90 14.29 7.13 4.55
N THR A 91 14.70 7.18 5.80
CA THR A 91 15.47 6.09 6.44
C THR A 91 14.59 4.88 6.78
N LEU A 92 13.26 5.08 6.79
CA LEU A 92 12.30 4.01 7.04
C LEU A 92 12.11 3.16 5.77
N PRO A 93 12.15 1.83 5.85
CA PRO A 93 12.02 0.97 4.69
C PRO A 93 10.65 1.11 4.06
N ARG A 94 10.60 1.33 2.74
CA ARG A 94 9.38 1.39 1.93
C ARG A 94 8.30 2.33 2.50
N PHE A 95 8.72 3.45 3.08
CA PHE A 95 7.82 4.43 3.67
C PHE A 95 6.83 4.95 2.62
N TYR A 96 5.53 4.77 2.86
CA TYR A 96 4.47 5.25 1.99
C TYR A 96 3.66 6.36 2.67
N ARG A 97 3.13 6.11 3.86
CA ARG A 97 2.28 7.06 4.58
C ARG A 97 2.51 6.99 6.08
N LEU A 98 2.64 8.16 6.70
CA LEU A 98 2.73 8.29 8.15
C LEU A 98 1.35 8.06 8.79
N SER A 99 1.30 7.26 9.83
CA SER A 99 0.11 7.08 10.67
C SER A 99 0.25 7.90 11.96
N ASN A 100 1.09 7.46 12.88
CA ASN A 100 1.30 8.12 14.17
C ASN A 100 2.79 8.21 14.51
N ILE A 101 3.12 9.14 15.42
CA ILE A 101 4.45 9.23 16.01
C ILE A 101 4.33 9.22 17.51
N ARG A 102 5.18 8.44 18.16
CA ARG A 102 5.19 8.29 19.62
C ARG A 102 6.58 8.52 20.19
N SER A 103 6.64 9.21 21.33
CA SER A 103 7.84 9.24 22.17
C SER A 103 7.54 8.43 23.44
N GLY A 104 8.08 7.21 23.52
CA GLY A 104 7.65 6.24 24.54
C GLY A 104 6.14 5.94 24.40
N ASN A 105 5.37 6.26 25.44
CA ASN A 105 3.91 6.07 25.45
C ASN A 105 3.13 7.34 25.05
N ILE A 106 3.79 8.44 24.73
CA ILE A 106 3.15 9.71 24.42
C ILE A 106 2.99 9.84 22.91
N ILE A 107 1.76 9.96 22.44
CA ILE A 107 1.44 10.25 21.03
C ILE A 107 1.70 11.73 20.79
N MET A 108 2.44 12.04 19.73
CA MET A 108 2.70 13.40 19.31
C MET A 108 1.55 13.94 18.49
N GLU A 109 1.23 15.21 18.64
CA GLU A 109 0.18 15.89 17.90
C GLU A 109 0.71 16.46 16.57
N SER A 110 0.06 16.14 15.46
CA SER A 110 0.37 16.73 14.16
C SER A 110 -0.21 18.14 14.08
N VAL A 111 0.60 19.12 13.72
CA VAL A 111 0.18 20.52 13.63
C VAL A 111 0.49 21.12 12.28
N SER A 112 -0.20 22.22 11.95
CA SER A 112 0.11 22.98 10.73
C SER A 112 1.47 23.67 10.82
N ARG A 113 2.08 23.99 9.68
CA ARG A 113 3.36 24.75 9.65
C ARG A 113 3.27 26.11 10.33
N LYS A 114 2.09 26.73 10.30
CA LYS A 114 1.82 28.00 10.98
C LYS A 114 1.83 27.81 12.50
N ASP A 115 1.09 26.83 12.98
CA ASP A 115 0.94 26.55 14.42
C ASP A 115 2.24 26.06 15.05
N PHE A 116 3.02 25.24 14.32
CA PHE A 116 4.34 24.78 14.75
C PHE A 116 5.30 25.95 15.06
N ARG A 117 5.18 27.07 14.33
CA ARG A 117 5.98 28.27 14.57
C ARG A 117 5.38 29.19 15.63
N MET A 118 4.07 29.16 15.83
CA MET A 118 3.38 30.05 16.78
C MET A 118 3.37 29.50 18.21
N PHE A 119 3.15 28.20 18.38
CA PHE A 119 2.97 27.58 19.70
C PHE A 119 4.18 27.74 20.63
N PRO A 120 5.45 27.63 20.19
CA PRO A 120 6.59 27.84 21.08
C PRO A 120 6.69 29.26 21.64
N ASN A 121 6.09 30.25 20.99
CA ASN A 121 6.14 31.65 21.40
C ASN A 121 5.07 32.04 22.43
N SER A 122 4.13 31.15 22.71
CA SER A 122 3.05 31.38 23.67
C SER A 122 3.27 30.53 24.93
N PRO A 123 3.36 31.14 26.13
CA PRO A 123 3.59 30.41 27.38
C PRO A 123 2.54 29.33 27.69
N LEU A 124 1.30 29.54 27.23
CA LEU A 124 0.17 28.65 27.50
C LEU A 124 0.10 27.46 26.52
N THR A 125 0.55 27.65 25.28
CA THR A 125 0.46 26.64 24.21
C THR A 125 1.82 26.06 23.84
N ALA A 126 2.89 26.46 24.53
CA ALA A 126 4.23 25.96 24.27
C ALA A 126 4.29 24.44 24.43
N PRO A 127 4.83 23.72 23.44
CA PRO A 127 4.96 22.27 23.49
C PRO A 127 5.92 21.87 24.62
N THR A 128 5.56 20.79 25.30
CA THR A 128 6.34 20.23 26.42
C THR A 128 6.72 18.78 26.14
N SER A 129 7.60 18.21 26.94
CA SER A 129 7.97 16.80 26.84
C SER A 129 6.78 15.84 27.05
N THR A 130 5.75 16.28 27.76
CA THR A 130 4.49 15.53 27.95
C THR A 130 3.47 15.78 26.87
N ARG A 131 3.63 16.83 26.09
CA ARG A 131 2.75 17.20 24.96
C ARG A 131 3.59 17.68 23.78
N PRO A 132 4.34 16.78 23.17
CA PRO A 132 5.14 17.11 21.99
C PRO A 132 4.26 17.27 20.76
N ILE A 133 4.66 18.16 19.87
CA ILE A 133 4.04 18.39 18.58
C ILE A 133 5.02 18.09 17.46
N TYR A 134 4.50 17.74 16.31
CA TYR A 134 5.35 17.52 15.13
C TYR A 134 4.76 18.10 13.86
N ILE A 135 5.65 18.33 12.89
CA ILE A 135 5.32 18.65 11.52
C ILE A 135 6.16 17.78 10.58
N VAL A 136 5.57 17.41 9.45
CA VAL A 136 6.26 16.72 8.36
C VAL A 136 6.48 17.69 7.20
N ASP A 137 7.72 17.84 6.77
CA ASP A 137 8.05 18.49 5.51
C ASP A 137 7.96 17.45 4.39
N THR A 138 6.90 17.55 3.57
CA THR A 138 6.61 16.60 2.50
C THR A 138 7.59 16.66 1.33
N ILE A 139 8.34 17.77 1.17
CA ILE A 139 9.32 17.91 0.08
C ILE A 139 10.55 17.04 0.37
N ASN A 140 11.05 17.10 1.61
CA ASN A 140 12.26 16.40 2.02
C ASN A 140 11.97 15.12 2.83
N ASN A 141 10.70 14.80 3.08
CA ASN A 141 10.27 13.74 3.99
C ASN A 141 10.98 13.83 5.36
N THR A 142 11.10 15.06 5.89
CA THR A 142 11.71 15.29 7.18
C THR A 142 10.67 15.60 8.24
N LEU A 143 10.81 14.92 9.36
CA LEU A 143 10.04 15.17 10.57
C LEU A 143 10.74 16.22 11.42
N GLN A 144 10.01 17.23 11.91
CA GLN A 144 10.46 18.16 12.93
C GLN A 144 9.56 18.05 14.14
N VAL A 145 10.16 17.96 15.32
CA VAL A 145 9.46 17.80 16.59
C VAL A 145 9.77 18.98 17.51
N ALA A 146 8.78 19.44 18.25
CA ALA A 146 8.94 20.41 19.32
C ALA A 146 8.29 19.89 20.60
N GLY A 147 8.90 20.17 21.77
CA GLY A 147 8.40 19.69 23.07
C GLY A 147 9.48 19.02 23.94
N GLY A 148 10.70 19.52 23.86
CA GLY A 148 11.87 19.02 24.58
C GLY A 148 12.94 18.49 23.63
N THR A 149 14.02 17.97 24.19
CA THR A 149 15.09 17.34 23.42
C THR A 149 14.80 15.85 23.28
N LEU A 150 14.39 15.42 22.10
CA LEU A 150 14.13 14.03 21.80
C LEU A 150 15.23 13.45 20.91
N VAL A 151 15.75 12.29 21.27
CA VAL A 151 16.80 11.57 20.52
C VAL A 151 16.25 10.45 19.65
N SER A 152 15.04 9.98 19.97
CA SER A 152 14.36 8.94 19.21
C SER A 152 12.86 9.05 19.33
N ALA A 153 12.15 8.61 18.29
CA ALA A 153 10.72 8.45 18.27
C ALA A 153 10.35 7.11 17.62
N ASN A 154 9.24 6.52 18.02
CA ASN A 154 8.67 5.39 17.32
C ASN A 154 7.64 5.92 16.30
N VAL A 155 7.81 5.51 15.07
CA VAL A 155 6.95 5.92 13.95
C VAL A 155 6.10 4.74 13.53
N ASP A 156 4.78 4.91 13.61
CA ASP A 156 3.82 4.00 13.04
C ASP A 156 3.50 4.49 11.63
N TYR A 157 3.74 3.67 10.64
CA TYR A 157 3.58 4.05 9.24
C TYR A 157 3.12 2.88 8.39
N ILE A 158 2.60 3.22 7.23
CA ILE A 158 2.19 2.25 6.22
C ILE A 158 3.33 2.10 5.22
N GLN A 159 3.72 0.86 4.98
CA GLN A 159 4.70 0.51 3.95
C GLN A 159 4.02 0.32 2.59
N SER A 160 4.71 0.68 1.51
CA SER A 160 4.32 0.20 0.18
C SER A 160 4.56 -1.31 0.07
N PRO A 161 3.71 -2.05 -0.68
CA PRO A 161 3.97 -3.45 -0.96
C PRO A 161 5.32 -3.62 -1.66
N ARG A 162 5.91 -4.81 -1.50
CA ARG A 162 7.12 -5.19 -2.25
C ARG A 162 6.74 -5.50 -3.68
N ASP A 163 7.64 -5.21 -4.60
CA ASP A 163 7.44 -5.60 -5.99
C ASP A 163 7.44 -7.13 -6.10
N ALA A 164 6.31 -7.69 -6.53
CA ALA A 164 6.20 -9.10 -6.81
C ALA A 164 7.08 -9.45 -8.03
N ASN A 165 7.81 -10.54 -7.96
CA ASN A 165 8.69 -10.96 -9.04
C ASN A 165 8.62 -12.46 -9.25
N TRP A 166 8.03 -12.87 -10.38
CA TRP A 166 8.06 -14.22 -10.86
C TRP A 166 9.36 -14.45 -11.62
N THR A 167 10.29 -15.16 -10.98
CA THR A 167 11.61 -15.48 -11.53
C THR A 167 11.60 -16.76 -12.31
N TYR A 168 12.37 -16.83 -13.40
CA TYR A 168 12.34 -17.98 -14.30
C TYR A 168 13.71 -18.33 -14.87
N VAL A 169 13.82 -19.59 -15.30
CA VAL A 169 14.94 -20.11 -16.10
C VAL A 169 14.36 -20.62 -17.42
N VAL A 170 15.02 -20.32 -18.52
CA VAL A 170 14.59 -20.80 -19.84
C VAL A 170 15.21 -22.17 -20.11
N VAL A 171 14.35 -23.18 -20.25
CA VAL A 171 14.74 -24.53 -20.60
C VAL A 171 13.91 -24.99 -21.80
N GLY A 172 14.55 -25.30 -22.93
CA GLY A 172 13.85 -25.76 -24.13
C GLY A 172 12.79 -24.76 -24.64
N GLU A 173 13.14 -23.48 -24.72
CA GLU A 173 12.25 -22.36 -25.13
C GLU A 173 11.05 -22.07 -24.21
N LYS A 174 11.00 -22.72 -23.04
CA LYS A 174 9.95 -22.49 -22.03
C LYS A 174 10.52 -21.81 -20.79
N ALA A 175 9.81 -20.81 -20.28
CA ALA A 175 10.11 -20.22 -19.00
C ALA A 175 9.57 -21.13 -17.87
N LEU A 176 10.46 -21.61 -17.03
CA LEU A 176 10.13 -22.43 -15.86
C LEU A 176 10.41 -21.64 -14.59
N LEU A 177 9.54 -21.75 -13.61
CA LEU A 177 9.69 -21.09 -12.31
C LEU A 177 11.04 -21.43 -11.67
N ASN A 178 11.73 -20.40 -11.18
CA ASN A 178 12.90 -20.51 -10.31
C ASN A 178 12.59 -19.91 -8.93
N ALA A 179 11.95 -20.68 -8.06
CA ALA A 179 11.60 -20.24 -6.71
C ALA A 179 12.81 -20.06 -5.77
N THR A 180 14.02 -20.48 -6.19
CA THR A 180 15.24 -20.36 -5.38
C THR A 180 16.05 -19.12 -5.70
N ALA A 181 15.62 -18.30 -6.66
CA ALA A 181 16.27 -17.05 -6.98
C ALA A 181 16.14 -16.06 -5.81
N LEU A 182 17.19 -15.26 -5.59
CA LEU A 182 17.25 -14.29 -4.50
C LEU A 182 16.22 -13.15 -4.64
N ASP A 183 15.79 -12.92 -5.87
CA ASP A 183 14.83 -11.87 -6.26
C ASP A 183 13.40 -12.40 -6.44
N TYR A 184 13.15 -13.69 -6.10
CA TYR A 184 11.80 -14.24 -6.06
C TYR A 184 10.97 -13.56 -4.96
N GLN A 185 9.80 -13.02 -5.32
CA GLN A 185 8.95 -12.31 -4.37
C GLN A 185 7.47 -12.57 -4.66
N ASP A 186 6.76 -13.06 -3.66
CA ASP A 186 5.31 -13.18 -3.67
C ASP A 186 4.62 -11.82 -3.42
N PHE A 187 3.32 -11.74 -3.75
CA PHE A 187 2.51 -10.55 -3.49
C PHE A 187 2.27 -10.33 -1.99
N ASP A 188 2.38 -9.10 -1.56
CA ASP A 188 2.13 -8.70 -0.16
C ASP A 188 0.63 -8.47 0.15
N LEU A 189 -0.28 -8.80 -0.76
CA LEU A 189 -1.73 -8.62 -0.59
C LEU A 189 -2.37 -9.69 0.30
N HIS A 190 -3.55 -9.36 0.85
CA HIS A 190 -4.38 -10.32 1.57
C HIS A 190 -4.87 -11.43 0.62
N PRO A 191 -4.97 -12.71 1.09
CA PRO A 191 -5.39 -13.83 0.23
C PRO A 191 -6.74 -13.65 -0.46
N SER A 192 -7.67 -12.88 0.11
CA SER A 192 -8.98 -12.60 -0.49
C SER A 192 -8.90 -11.84 -1.81
N GLU A 193 -7.81 -11.11 -2.08
CA GLU A 193 -7.64 -10.30 -3.28
C GLU A 193 -7.14 -11.10 -4.50
N GLU A 194 -6.96 -12.40 -4.37
CA GLU A 194 -6.40 -13.25 -5.44
C GLU A 194 -7.19 -13.13 -6.75
N THR A 195 -8.51 -13.17 -6.67
CA THR A 195 -9.37 -13.08 -7.86
C THR A 195 -9.33 -11.70 -8.48
N LYS A 196 -9.40 -10.64 -7.66
CA LYS A 196 -9.34 -9.26 -8.09
C LYS A 196 -7.99 -8.94 -8.77
N LEU A 197 -6.90 -9.47 -8.23
CA LEU A 197 -5.56 -9.32 -8.81
C LEU A 197 -5.48 -9.94 -10.20
N VAL A 198 -5.99 -11.16 -10.39
CA VAL A 198 -6.02 -11.82 -11.71
C VAL A 198 -6.81 -11.00 -12.72
N VAL A 199 -8.00 -10.51 -12.35
CA VAL A 199 -8.85 -9.69 -13.22
C VAL A 199 -8.13 -8.41 -13.62
N LYS A 200 -7.50 -7.71 -12.68
CA LYS A 200 -6.74 -6.48 -12.97
C LYS A 200 -5.55 -6.73 -13.90
N ILE A 201 -4.78 -7.79 -13.68
CA ILE A 201 -3.68 -8.15 -14.57
C ILE A 201 -4.17 -8.42 -15.99
N LEU A 202 -5.27 -9.17 -16.13
CA LEU A 202 -5.86 -9.44 -17.44
C LEU A 202 -6.39 -8.17 -18.12
N THR A 203 -6.97 -7.25 -17.36
CA THR A 203 -7.42 -5.95 -17.88
C THR A 203 -6.25 -5.15 -18.47
N LEU A 204 -5.13 -5.07 -17.74
CA LEU A 204 -3.93 -4.39 -18.19
C LEU A 204 -3.30 -5.09 -19.42
N ALA A 205 -3.22 -6.42 -19.39
CA ALA A 205 -2.73 -7.22 -20.50
C ALA A 205 -3.64 -7.10 -21.74
N GLY A 206 -4.94 -7.08 -21.56
CA GLY A 206 -5.93 -6.90 -22.65
C GLY A 206 -5.79 -5.57 -23.36
N PHE A 207 -5.50 -4.49 -22.62
CA PHE A 207 -5.20 -3.19 -23.21
C PHE A 207 -3.94 -3.22 -24.10
N THR A 208 -2.89 -3.88 -23.62
CA THR A 208 -1.62 -3.98 -24.38
C THR A 208 -1.75 -4.86 -25.63
N LEU A 209 -2.51 -5.94 -25.54
CA LEU A 209 -2.78 -6.83 -26.67
C LEU A 209 -3.78 -6.22 -27.68
N LYS A 210 -4.29 -5.02 -27.41
CA LYS A 210 -5.29 -4.31 -28.22
C LYS A 210 -6.53 -5.15 -28.53
N ASP A 211 -6.90 -6.02 -27.60
CA ASP A 211 -8.11 -6.83 -27.70
C ASP A 211 -9.26 -6.15 -26.97
N PRO A 212 -10.18 -5.48 -27.69
CA PRO A 212 -11.27 -4.74 -27.06
C PRO A 212 -12.26 -5.64 -26.30
N ASN A 213 -12.38 -6.91 -26.71
CA ASN A 213 -13.33 -7.83 -26.07
C ASN A 213 -12.79 -8.33 -24.72
N LEU A 214 -11.50 -8.66 -24.65
CA LEU A 214 -10.85 -9.06 -23.39
C LEU A 214 -10.85 -7.89 -22.39
N TYR A 215 -10.50 -6.69 -22.85
CA TYR A 215 -10.55 -5.49 -22.05
C TYR A 215 -11.96 -5.21 -21.51
N GLN A 216 -13.00 -5.28 -22.38
CA GLN A 216 -14.38 -5.04 -21.96
C GLN A 216 -14.88 -6.09 -20.97
N ALA A 217 -14.55 -7.37 -21.16
CA ALA A 217 -14.94 -8.42 -20.25
C ALA A 217 -14.27 -8.25 -18.88
N ALA A 218 -12.97 -8.00 -18.84
CA ALA A 218 -12.23 -7.79 -17.60
C ALA A 218 -12.63 -6.48 -16.89
N ALA A 219 -12.86 -5.39 -17.63
CA ALA A 219 -13.32 -4.13 -17.07
C ALA A 219 -14.76 -4.22 -16.51
N ALA A 220 -15.64 -4.99 -17.16
CA ALA A 220 -17.00 -5.24 -16.66
C ALA A 220 -16.99 -6.05 -15.36
N GLU A 221 -16.11 -7.04 -15.26
CA GLU A 221 -15.91 -7.83 -14.04
C GLU A 221 -15.36 -6.96 -12.88
N ASP A 222 -14.37 -6.11 -13.16
CA ASP A 222 -13.79 -5.19 -12.16
C ASP A 222 -14.85 -4.18 -11.66
N MET A 223 -15.64 -3.58 -12.57
CA MET A 223 -16.76 -2.71 -12.20
C MET A 223 -17.81 -3.41 -11.35
N LYS A 224 -18.14 -4.65 -11.67
CA LYS A 224 -19.11 -5.46 -10.94
C LYS A 224 -18.62 -5.77 -9.52
N ASN A 225 -17.34 -6.13 -9.38
CA ASN A 225 -16.73 -6.36 -8.08
C ASN A 225 -16.74 -5.08 -7.22
N ILE A 226 -16.38 -3.94 -7.79
CA ILE A 226 -16.42 -2.63 -7.12
C ILE A 226 -17.85 -2.26 -6.69
N GLN A 227 -18.87 -2.58 -7.51
CA GLN A 227 -20.27 -2.32 -7.15
C GLN A 227 -20.76 -3.25 -6.02
N GLN A 228 -20.34 -4.51 -6.00
CA GLN A 228 -20.68 -5.46 -4.94
C GLN A 228 -20.03 -5.10 -3.60
N GLU A 229 -18.80 -4.59 -3.64
CA GLU A 229 -18.09 -4.11 -2.44
C GLU A 229 -18.69 -2.82 -1.86
N LYS A 230 -19.51 -2.09 -2.63
CA LYS A 230 -20.14 -0.81 -2.23
C LYS A 230 -21.60 -0.92 -1.79
N GLN A 231 -22.20 -2.09 -1.84
CA GLN A 231 -23.54 -2.37 -1.33
C GLN A 231 -23.51 -2.92 0.07
#